data_501ba1978ce54e4ee49508150e17be55
#
_entry.id   501ba1978ce54e4ee49508150e17be55
#
_cell.length_a   1.000
_cell.length_b   1.000
_cell.length_c   1.000
_cell.angle_alpha   90.00
_cell.angle_beta   90.00
_cell.angle_gamma   90.00
#
_symmetry.space_group_name_H-M   'P 1'
#
loop_
_entity.id
_entity.type
_entity.pdbx_description
1 polymer ?
#
loop_
_entity_poly.entity_id
_entity_poly.type
_entity_poly.pdbx_seq_one_letter_code
_entity_poly.pdbx_strand_id
1 'polypeptide(L)'
;RSRGLVEPYRLEDAEYALVGMGSLVETAMATADWLRDRRGLRVGVLGVTVFRPFPATEIVAALRGVRAAAVIERMDNPLAAGNPLAIEIKAAFADAAAGDGGAIRIPIIHGASAGLGSRDVRPGDLVAAVGEIAKGGRRSFVLGIQHDAAVPRTEDPDVRPPGAYSMRGHSVGGFGSVATNRVIATLLGDLPFDLWVQAYPLYGSEKKGLPTTYYLTVAEERIRTHSELAQVDFVPLNDINAFKLGDPLAGIAAGGTVFVQTAETDPAQIWAQLPDGAKWAIREKGLRLLALDTVKIARETSTNPALRQRMQGVVLLGIFLRATPFLERRKVGVERAFAAVETSVRKMFGKRSETVVQENLRAARRGYDEVMEVLPQ
;
A
#
# COMPACT_ATOMS: atom_id res chain seq x y z
N ARG A 1 1.55 23.85 -4.28
CA ARG A 1 0.21 24.42 -4.11
C ARG A 1 -0.17 24.31 -2.62
N SER A 2 -0.66 25.40 -1.99
CA SER A 2 -1.28 25.33 -0.66
C SER A 2 -2.52 24.44 -0.76
N ARG A 3 -2.65 23.45 0.14
CA ARG A 3 -3.83 22.56 0.19
C ARG A 3 -5.06 23.24 0.86
N GLY A 4 -4.95 24.48 1.31
CA GLY A 4 -5.96 25.13 2.13
C GLY A 4 -6.01 24.57 3.56
N LEU A 5 -7.00 25.02 4.35
CA LEU A 5 -7.20 24.56 5.72
C LEU A 5 -7.94 23.21 5.78
N VAL A 6 -8.78 22.95 4.79
CA VAL A 6 -9.50 21.69 4.58
C VAL A 6 -9.44 21.27 3.11
N GLU A 7 -9.62 19.99 2.84
CA GLU A 7 -9.63 19.40 1.49
C GLU A 7 -10.95 18.63 1.30
N PRO A 8 -12.00 19.27 0.76
CA PRO A 8 -13.26 18.60 0.44
C PRO A 8 -13.11 17.74 -0.82
N TYR A 9 -13.72 16.57 -0.82
CA TYR A 9 -13.73 15.64 -1.94
C TYR A 9 -15.11 15.01 -2.13
N ARG A 10 -15.76 15.24 -3.26
CA ARG A 10 -17.09 14.71 -3.61
C ARG A 10 -18.17 14.92 -2.55
N LEU A 11 -18.15 16.09 -1.89
CA LEU A 11 -19.12 16.44 -0.84
C LEU A 11 -20.38 17.14 -1.39
N GLU A 12 -20.37 17.57 -2.63
CA GLU A 12 -21.42 18.37 -3.27
C GLU A 12 -22.78 17.66 -3.28
N ASP A 13 -22.76 16.33 -3.48
CA ASP A 13 -23.94 15.47 -3.54
C ASP A 13 -23.91 14.36 -2.47
N ALA A 14 -22.98 14.43 -1.52
CA ALA A 14 -22.75 13.37 -0.56
C ALA A 14 -23.90 13.27 0.46
N GLU A 15 -24.35 12.06 0.72
CA GLU A 15 -25.26 11.73 1.83
C GLU A 15 -24.48 11.41 3.11
N TYR A 16 -23.31 10.79 2.96
CA TYR A 16 -22.40 10.41 4.04
C TYR A 16 -21.02 11.00 3.82
N ALA A 17 -20.31 11.31 4.90
CA ALA A 17 -18.94 11.80 4.83
C ALA A 17 -18.00 10.99 5.71
N LEU A 18 -16.78 10.77 5.21
CA LEU A 18 -15.63 10.37 6.00
C LEU A 18 -14.79 11.62 6.30
N VAL A 19 -14.42 11.84 7.54
CA VAL A 19 -13.62 12.99 7.97
C VAL A 19 -12.38 12.49 8.67
N GLY A 20 -11.22 13.07 8.34
CA GLY A 20 -9.97 12.67 8.99
C GLY A 20 -8.81 13.60 8.67
N MET A 21 -7.63 13.22 9.13
CA MET A 21 -6.37 13.94 8.94
C MET A 21 -5.26 13.02 8.41
N GLY A 22 -4.30 13.59 7.69
CA GLY A 22 -3.10 12.88 7.23
C GLY A 22 -3.36 11.87 6.11
N SER A 23 -2.56 10.81 6.05
CA SER A 23 -2.59 9.81 4.97
C SER A 23 -3.91 9.04 4.85
N LEU A 24 -4.67 8.93 5.94
CA LEU A 24 -6.00 8.35 5.96
C LEU A 24 -6.93 8.99 4.92
N VAL A 25 -6.82 10.31 4.70
CA VAL A 25 -7.71 11.07 3.83
C VAL A 25 -7.65 10.57 2.37
N GLU A 26 -6.46 10.31 1.84
CA GLU A 26 -6.32 9.81 0.48
C GLU A 26 -6.86 8.37 0.33
N THR A 27 -6.65 7.51 1.34
CA THR A 27 -7.27 6.18 1.37
C THR A 27 -8.79 6.28 1.43
N ALA A 28 -9.32 7.24 2.20
CA ALA A 28 -10.76 7.48 2.26
C ALA A 28 -11.33 7.98 0.93
N MET A 29 -10.60 8.82 0.19
CA MET A 29 -11.00 9.25 -1.16
C MET A 29 -11.12 8.07 -2.12
N ALA A 30 -10.11 7.18 -2.16
CA ALA A 30 -10.17 5.98 -3.01
C ALA A 30 -11.31 5.04 -2.60
N THR A 31 -11.55 4.90 -1.29
CA THR A 31 -12.66 4.08 -0.76
C THR A 31 -14.02 4.70 -1.09
N ALA A 32 -14.15 6.03 -1.02
CA ALA A 32 -15.38 6.73 -1.38
C ALA A 32 -15.71 6.57 -2.87
N ASP A 33 -14.70 6.63 -3.75
CA ASP A 33 -14.88 6.34 -5.18
C ASP A 33 -15.39 4.92 -5.39
N TRP A 34 -14.76 3.92 -4.74
CA TRP A 34 -15.22 2.54 -4.82
C TRP A 34 -16.65 2.35 -4.31
N LEU A 35 -17.03 2.97 -3.17
CA LEU A 35 -18.38 2.90 -2.62
C LEU A 35 -19.43 3.51 -3.57
N ARG A 36 -19.09 4.63 -4.23
CA ARG A 36 -19.96 5.24 -5.23
C ARG A 36 -20.14 4.32 -6.44
N ASP A 37 -19.04 3.82 -6.98
CA ASP A 37 -19.05 3.06 -8.23
C ASP A 37 -19.62 1.64 -8.07
N ARG A 38 -19.37 1.00 -6.92
CA ARG A 38 -19.75 -0.41 -6.69
C ARG A 38 -20.99 -0.60 -5.84
N ARG A 39 -21.35 0.39 -5.01
CA ARG A 39 -22.47 0.30 -4.06
C ARG A 39 -23.53 1.38 -4.29
N GLY A 40 -23.27 2.33 -5.17
CA GLY A 40 -24.19 3.46 -5.41
C GLY A 40 -24.35 4.39 -4.20
N LEU A 41 -23.46 4.31 -3.20
CA LEU A 41 -23.51 5.12 -2.00
C LEU A 41 -22.84 6.47 -2.23
N ARG A 42 -23.56 7.56 -2.01
CA ARG A 42 -23.04 8.92 -2.15
C ARG A 42 -22.19 9.31 -0.95
N VAL A 43 -20.94 8.90 -0.96
CA VAL A 43 -19.94 9.17 0.07
C VAL A 43 -19.01 10.28 -0.39
N GLY A 44 -18.77 11.27 0.48
CA GLY A 44 -17.73 12.28 0.31
C GLY A 44 -16.65 12.15 1.38
N VAL A 45 -15.57 12.91 1.22
CA VAL A 45 -14.48 12.95 2.19
C VAL A 45 -14.12 14.38 2.52
N LEU A 46 -13.85 14.67 3.79
CA LEU A 46 -13.29 15.92 4.24
C LEU A 46 -11.94 15.68 4.91
N GLY A 47 -10.87 16.09 4.26
CA GLY A 47 -9.54 16.14 4.85
C GLY A 47 -9.37 17.43 5.65
N VAL A 48 -9.01 17.32 6.94
CA VAL A 48 -8.62 18.48 7.75
C VAL A 48 -7.09 18.60 7.70
N THR A 49 -6.62 19.67 7.08
CA THR A 49 -5.17 19.90 6.88
C THR A 49 -4.54 20.59 8.07
N VAL A 50 -5.28 21.52 8.69
CA VAL A 50 -4.84 22.32 9.84
C VAL A 50 -5.80 22.13 11.00
N PHE A 51 -5.28 21.60 12.12
CA PHE A 51 -6.08 21.42 13.34
C PHE A 51 -6.12 22.69 14.22
N ARG A 52 -5.09 23.51 14.15
CA ARG A 52 -4.99 24.80 14.87
C ARG A 52 -4.31 25.86 13.98
N PRO A 53 -4.96 27.04 13.75
CA PRO A 53 -6.30 27.38 14.20
C PRO A 53 -7.35 26.46 13.58
N PHE A 54 -8.44 26.19 14.33
CA PHE A 54 -9.47 25.25 13.87
C PHE A 54 -10.32 25.90 12.76
N PRO A 55 -10.47 25.26 11.60
CA PRO A 55 -11.18 25.82 10.45
C PRO A 55 -12.69 25.55 10.54
N ALA A 56 -13.33 26.09 11.58
CA ALA A 56 -14.75 25.82 11.90
C ALA A 56 -15.68 26.18 10.74
N THR A 57 -15.50 27.37 10.17
CA THR A 57 -16.35 27.88 9.08
C THR A 57 -16.29 26.98 7.84
N GLU A 58 -15.09 26.58 7.45
CA GLU A 58 -14.86 25.73 6.28
C GLU A 58 -15.41 24.33 6.49
N ILE A 59 -15.27 23.76 7.70
CA ILE A 59 -15.79 22.44 8.05
C ILE A 59 -17.31 22.44 8.03
N VAL A 60 -17.95 23.44 8.66
CA VAL A 60 -19.41 23.58 8.66
C VAL A 60 -19.94 23.74 7.23
N ALA A 61 -19.31 24.61 6.43
CA ALA A 61 -19.70 24.80 5.04
C ALA A 61 -19.61 23.52 4.21
N ALA A 62 -18.55 22.72 4.41
CA ALA A 62 -18.34 21.48 3.68
C ALA A 62 -19.30 20.34 4.08
N LEU A 63 -19.68 20.26 5.36
CA LEU A 63 -20.47 19.14 5.90
C LEU A 63 -21.96 19.41 6.09
N ARG A 64 -22.44 20.67 5.98
CA ARG A 64 -23.86 21.03 6.24
C ARG A 64 -24.88 20.29 5.38
N GLY A 65 -24.46 19.77 4.21
CA GLY A 65 -25.32 19.03 3.26
C GLY A 65 -25.44 17.54 3.57
N VAL A 66 -24.52 16.95 4.34
CA VAL A 66 -24.51 15.50 4.58
C VAL A 66 -25.51 15.12 5.69
N ARG A 67 -25.99 13.89 5.63
CA ARG A 67 -26.87 13.30 6.64
C ARG A 67 -26.09 12.87 7.89
N ALA A 68 -24.93 12.21 7.68
CA ALA A 68 -24.06 11.74 8.75
C ALA A 68 -22.59 11.76 8.33
N ALA A 69 -21.71 11.98 9.31
CA ALA A 69 -20.26 11.94 9.10
C ALA A 69 -19.58 11.03 10.13
N ALA A 70 -18.63 10.20 9.68
CA ALA A 70 -17.71 9.47 10.53
C ALA A 70 -16.39 10.24 10.62
N VAL A 71 -16.07 10.75 11.80
CA VAL A 71 -14.80 11.41 12.09
C VAL A 71 -13.84 10.36 12.62
N ILE A 72 -12.82 10.04 11.82
CA ILE A 72 -11.89 8.95 12.08
C ILE A 72 -10.55 9.51 12.56
N GLU A 73 -10.15 9.11 13.74
CA GLU A 73 -8.95 9.60 14.41
C GLU A 73 -8.05 8.43 14.83
N ARG A 74 -6.74 8.58 14.63
CA ARG A 74 -5.74 7.56 15.04
C ARG A 74 -5.40 7.67 16.53
N MET A 75 -6.42 7.76 17.34
CA MET A 75 -6.32 7.81 18.80
C MET A 75 -7.64 7.36 19.43
N ASP A 76 -7.60 7.13 20.71
CA ASP A 76 -8.77 6.96 21.55
C ASP A 76 -8.60 7.82 22.79
N ASN A 77 -9.67 8.51 23.20
CA ASN A 77 -9.70 9.34 24.39
C ASN A 77 -10.85 8.91 25.33
N PRO A 78 -10.66 7.85 26.10
CA PRO A 78 -11.73 7.26 26.92
C PRO A 78 -12.18 8.15 28.09
N LEU A 79 -11.41 9.19 28.45
CA LEU A 79 -11.72 10.12 29.55
C LEU A 79 -12.46 11.39 29.09
N ALA A 80 -12.79 11.50 27.79
CA ALA A 80 -13.51 12.64 27.23
C ALA A 80 -14.82 12.19 26.54
N ALA A 81 -15.63 13.15 26.13
CA ALA A 81 -16.88 12.90 25.42
C ALA A 81 -16.66 12.39 23.96
N GLY A 82 -15.42 12.19 23.57
CA GLY A 82 -15.00 11.70 22.26
C GLY A 82 -13.57 12.12 21.93
N ASN A 83 -13.14 11.82 20.72
CA ASN A 83 -11.84 12.24 20.24
C ASN A 83 -11.82 13.73 19.83
N PRO A 84 -10.65 14.39 19.89
CA PRO A 84 -10.55 15.85 19.76
C PRO A 84 -11.18 16.43 18.49
N LEU A 85 -10.91 15.85 17.32
CA LEU A 85 -11.45 16.36 16.06
C LEU A 85 -12.98 16.24 16.02
N ALA A 86 -13.51 15.11 16.48
CA ALA A 86 -14.97 14.91 16.55
C ALA A 86 -15.64 15.90 17.51
N ILE A 87 -15.02 16.22 18.65
CA ILE A 87 -15.52 17.22 19.61
C ILE A 87 -15.51 18.62 18.98
N GLU A 88 -14.41 19.03 18.36
CA GLU A 88 -14.30 20.35 17.73
C GLU A 88 -15.31 20.52 16.59
N ILE A 89 -15.55 19.49 15.78
CA ILE A 89 -16.56 19.54 14.72
C ILE A 89 -17.97 19.70 15.31
N LYS A 90 -18.30 18.96 16.38
CA LYS A 90 -19.58 19.09 17.07
C LYS A 90 -19.77 20.50 17.64
N ALA A 91 -18.73 21.07 18.26
CA ALA A 91 -18.75 22.44 18.80
C ALA A 91 -18.94 23.46 17.67
N ALA A 92 -18.22 23.34 16.57
CA ALA A 92 -18.36 24.22 15.41
C ALA A 92 -19.79 24.25 14.85
N PHE A 93 -20.44 23.08 14.77
CA PHE A 93 -21.85 23.02 14.34
C PHE A 93 -22.82 23.59 15.38
N ALA A 94 -22.56 23.41 16.68
CA ALA A 94 -23.37 24.00 17.73
C ALA A 94 -23.31 25.53 17.71
N ASP A 95 -22.11 26.10 17.57
CA ASP A 95 -21.90 27.55 17.45
C ASP A 95 -22.54 28.12 16.19
N ALA A 96 -22.37 27.44 15.05
CA ALA A 96 -22.98 27.85 13.78
C ALA A 96 -24.52 27.84 13.86
N ALA A 97 -25.10 26.81 14.46
CA ALA A 97 -26.56 26.72 14.64
C ALA A 97 -27.09 27.79 15.59
N ALA A 98 -26.36 28.13 16.64
CA ALA A 98 -26.72 29.22 17.57
C ALA A 98 -26.67 30.59 16.88
N GLY A 99 -25.66 30.83 16.02
CA GLY A 99 -25.50 32.09 15.28
C GLY A 99 -26.49 32.27 14.13
N ASP A 100 -27.01 31.18 13.55
CA ASP A 100 -27.94 31.20 12.40
C ASP A 100 -29.40 30.98 12.79
N GLY A 101 -29.74 31.18 14.07
CA GLY A 101 -31.11 31.00 14.57
C GLY A 101 -31.68 29.59 14.42
N GLY A 102 -30.78 28.56 14.28
CA GLY A 102 -31.17 27.17 14.15
C GLY A 102 -31.47 26.70 12.72
N ALA A 103 -31.24 27.53 11.70
CA ALA A 103 -31.50 27.17 10.28
C ALA A 103 -30.52 26.15 9.73
N ILE A 104 -29.31 26.03 10.30
CA ILE A 104 -28.30 25.06 9.85
C ILE A 104 -28.68 23.65 10.29
N ARG A 105 -28.80 22.75 9.32
CA ARG A 105 -28.93 21.31 9.59
C ARG A 105 -27.60 20.75 10.12
N ILE A 106 -27.64 20.25 11.35
CA ILE A 106 -26.50 19.58 11.96
C ILE A 106 -26.45 18.10 11.49
N PRO A 107 -25.40 17.65 10.82
CA PRO A 107 -25.25 16.23 10.49
C PRO A 107 -25.06 15.39 11.75
N ILE A 108 -25.41 14.11 11.65
CA ILE A 108 -25.10 13.17 12.72
C ILE A 108 -23.58 12.91 12.73
N ILE A 109 -22.88 13.40 13.76
CA ILE A 109 -21.45 13.21 13.89
C ILE A 109 -21.17 11.94 14.72
N HIS A 110 -20.50 10.98 14.11
CA HIS A 110 -19.98 9.76 14.73
C HIS A 110 -18.48 9.90 14.93
N GLY A 111 -17.97 9.52 16.11
CA GLY A 111 -16.54 9.42 16.38
C GLY A 111 -16.05 7.99 16.16
N ALA A 112 -14.93 7.82 15.49
CA ALA A 112 -14.31 6.52 15.28
C ALA A 112 -12.83 6.55 15.68
N SER A 113 -12.44 5.65 16.58
CA SER A 113 -11.03 5.40 16.93
C SER A 113 -10.47 4.33 16.00
N ALA A 114 -9.35 4.61 15.32
CA ALA A 114 -8.76 3.70 14.35
C ALA A 114 -7.24 3.72 14.43
N GLY A 115 -6.57 2.75 13.83
CA GLY A 115 -5.11 2.69 13.76
C GLY A 115 -4.42 2.51 15.11
N LEU A 116 -5.13 2.03 16.11
CA LEU A 116 -4.61 1.75 17.45
C LEU A 116 -3.61 0.61 17.43
N GLY A 117 -2.58 0.68 18.26
CA GLY A 117 -1.53 -0.34 18.33
C GLY A 117 -0.73 -0.46 17.02
N SER A 118 -0.44 0.66 16.36
CA SER A 118 0.31 0.75 15.10
C SER A 118 -0.33 0.02 13.91
N ARG A 119 -1.62 -0.29 13.97
CA ARG A 119 -2.35 -0.89 12.85
C ARG A 119 -2.66 0.14 11.79
N ASP A 120 -2.69 -0.31 10.53
CA ASP A 120 -3.13 0.54 9.44
C ASP A 120 -4.67 0.64 9.40
N VAL A 121 -5.14 1.78 8.91
CA VAL A 121 -6.56 1.95 8.58
C VAL A 121 -6.74 1.55 7.10
N ARG A 122 -7.40 0.42 6.90
CA ARG A 122 -7.56 -0.21 5.58
C ARG A 122 -8.86 0.24 4.91
N PRO A 123 -8.98 0.12 3.58
CA PRO A 123 -10.24 0.41 2.87
C PRO A 123 -11.46 -0.27 3.48
N GLY A 124 -11.33 -1.53 3.90
CA GLY A 124 -12.42 -2.26 4.55
C GLY A 124 -12.87 -1.67 5.88
N ASP A 125 -11.98 -1.01 6.64
CA ASP A 125 -12.36 -0.30 7.86
C ASP A 125 -13.21 0.93 7.54
N LEU A 126 -12.88 1.62 6.44
CA LEU A 126 -13.63 2.78 5.97
C LEU A 126 -15.00 2.40 5.39
N VAL A 127 -15.08 1.25 4.69
CA VAL A 127 -16.35 0.66 4.26
C VAL A 127 -17.24 0.33 5.47
N ALA A 128 -16.66 -0.29 6.50
CA ALA A 128 -17.36 -0.61 7.74
C ALA A 128 -17.85 0.64 8.45
N ALA A 129 -17.04 1.71 8.49
CA ALA A 129 -17.43 2.99 9.07
C ALA A 129 -18.62 3.62 8.32
N VAL A 130 -18.62 3.62 6.97
CA VAL A 130 -19.74 4.11 6.17
C VAL A 130 -21.00 3.27 6.42
N GLY A 131 -20.87 1.95 6.47
CA GLY A 131 -21.98 1.04 6.81
C GLY A 131 -22.57 1.32 8.19
N GLU A 132 -21.72 1.63 9.19
CA GLU A 132 -22.18 1.96 10.55
C GLU A 132 -22.97 3.26 10.60
N ILE A 133 -22.50 4.33 9.96
CA ILE A 133 -23.20 5.62 9.95
C ILE A 133 -24.45 5.59 9.07
N ALA A 134 -24.46 4.81 7.99
CA ALA A 134 -25.59 4.70 7.07
C ALA A 134 -26.82 4.06 7.73
N LYS A 135 -26.62 3.05 8.58
CA LYS A 135 -27.72 2.43 9.35
C LYS A 135 -28.12 3.21 10.62
N GLY A 136 -27.47 4.37 10.88
CA GLY A 136 -27.72 5.13 12.11
C GLY A 136 -27.22 4.44 13.38
N GLY A 137 -26.14 3.67 13.25
CA GLY A 137 -25.58 2.87 14.31
C GLY A 137 -24.87 3.65 15.43
N ARG A 138 -23.82 3.08 16.01
CA ARG A 138 -23.14 3.61 17.20
C ARG A 138 -22.58 5.02 16.97
N ARG A 139 -22.78 5.90 17.97
CA ARG A 139 -22.23 7.27 17.94
C ARG A 139 -20.72 7.32 18.14
N SER A 140 -20.16 6.31 18.80
CA SER A 140 -18.75 6.10 19.00
C SER A 140 -18.43 4.64 18.77
N PHE A 141 -17.38 4.34 18.00
CA PHE A 141 -16.98 2.99 17.67
C PHE A 141 -15.48 2.90 17.38
N VAL A 142 -14.99 1.69 17.29
CA VAL A 142 -13.56 1.38 17.05
C VAL A 142 -13.43 0.59 15.74
N LEU A 143 -12.33 0.81 15.01
CA LEU A 143 -12.02 0.14 13.76
C LEU A 143 -10.68 -0.59 13.85
N GLY A 144 -10.58 -1.75 13.19
CA GLY A 144 -9.32 -2.46 12.96
C GLY A 144 -8.74 -3.22 14.15
N ILE A 145 -9.46 -3.29 15.28
CA ILE A 145 -9.06 -4.10 16.45
C ILE A 145 -10.23 -4.94 16.97
N GLN A 146 -9.92 -5.93 17.80
CA GLN A 146 -10.95 -6.68 18.56
C GLN A 146 -11.30 -5.87 19.81
N HIS A 147 -12.56 -5.45 19.93
CA HIS A 147 -13.10 -4.67 21.06
C HIS A 147 -14.62 -4.74 21.02
N ASP A 148 -15.29 -4.59 22.16
CA ASP A 148 -16.76 -4.62 22.24
C ASP A 148 -17.44 -3.52 21.44
N ALA A 149 -16.79 -2.35 21.34
CA ALA A 149 -17.25 -1.24 20.50
C ALA A 149 -16.76 -1.33 19.06
N ALA A 150 -16.09 -2.42 18.63
CA ALA A 150 -15.59 -2.54 17.29
C ALA A 150 -16.70 -2.74 16.26
N VAL A 151 -16.53 -2.09 15.11
CA VAL A 151 -17.29 -2.37 13.90
C VAL A 151 -16.42 -3.30 13.05
N PRO A 152 -16.86 -4.55 12.83
CA PRO A 152 -16.05 -5.52 12.14
C PRO A 152 -15.92 -5.18 10.66
N ARG A 153 -14.72 -5.39 10.11
CA ARG A 153 -14.48 -5.36 8.68
C ARG A 153 -15.03 -6.63 8.05
N THR A 154 -16.04 -6.50 7.20
CA THR A 154 -16.68 -7.63 6.50
C THR A 154 -16.13 -7.85 5.10
N GLU A 155 -15.52 -6.80 4.52
CA GLU A 155 -14.84 -6.84 3.23
C GLU A 155 -13.63 -5.90 3.24
N ASP A 156 -12.71 -6.12 2.32
CA ASP A 156 -11.54 -5.26 2.17
C ASP A 156 -11.25 -5.07 0.67
N PRO A 157 -11.92 -4.09 0.05
CA PRO A 157 -11.89 -3.92 -1.39
C PRO A 157 -10.53 -3.50 -1.91
N ASP A 158 -10.22 -3.91 -3.14
CA ASP A 158 -9.11 -3.35 -3.89
C ASP A 158 -9.51 -1.96 -4.42
N VAL A 159 -8.91 -0.93 -3.81
CA VAL A 159 -9.12 0.48 -4.20
C VAL A 159 -7.89 1.08 -4.85
N ARG A 160 -6.95 0.24 -5.28
CA ARG A 160 -5.81 0.69 -6.08
C ARG A 160 -6.29 1.28 -7.40
N PRO A 161 -5.54 2.23 -8.00
CA PRO A 161 -5.90 2.74 -9.32
C PRO A 161 -5.91 1.62 -10.36
N PRO A 162 -6.76 1.74 -11.41
CA PRO A 162 -6.81 0.76 -12.48
C PRO A 162 -5.44 0.50 -13.09
N GLY A 163 -5.12 -0.78 -13.32
CA GLY A 163 -3.83 -1.18 -13.88
C GLY A 163 -2.63 -1.08 -12.93
N ALA A 164 -2.84 -0.73 -11.66
CA ALA A 164 -1.79 -0.78 -10.66
C ALA A 164 -1.22 -2.20 -10.54
N TYR A 165 0.08 -2.28 -10.30
CA TYR A 165 0.79 -3.52 -10.03
C TYR A 165 1.50 -3.41 -8.70
N SER A 166 1.17 -4.29 -7.78
CA SER A 166 1.65 -4.23 -6.41
C SER A 166 2.44 -5.47 -6.03
N MET A 167 3.50 -5.25 -5.27
CA MET A 167 4.39 -6.27 -4.73
C MET A 167 4.34 -6.26 -3.21
N ARG A 168 4.29 -7.44 -2.61
CA ARG A 168 4.54 -7.66 -1.19
C ARG A 168 5.65 -8.67 -1.04
N GLY A 169 6.85 -8.19 -0.72
CA GLY A 169 8.01 -9.03 -0.54
C GLY A 169 8.20 -9.45 0.91
N HIS A 170 8.62 -10.70 1.09
CA HIS A 170 8.91 -11.28 2.39
C HIS A 170 10.40 -11.58 2.53
N SER A 171 10.97 -11.21 3.68
CA SER A 171 12.37 -11.38 4.01
C SER A 171 12.57 -11.49 5.51
N VAL A 172 13.79 -11.76 5.93
CA VAL A 172 14.21 -11.70 7.33
C VAL A 172 14.97 -10.40 7.59
N GLY A 173 14.71 -9.76 8.72
CA GLY A 173 15.36 -8.52 9.12
C GLY A 173 16.89 -8.65 9.18
N GLY A 174 17.59 -7.66 8.63
CA GLY A 174 19.05 -7.64 8.51
C GLY A 174 19.58 -8.05 7.14
N PHE A 175 18.78 -8.64 6.26
CA PHE A 175 19.18 -9.05 4.91
C PHE A 175 19.05 -7.94 3.85
N GLY A 176 18.87 -6.69 4.25
CA GLY A 176 18.88 -5.53 3.34
C GLY A 176 17.63 -5.36 2.47
N SER A 177 16.59 -6.15 2.68
CA SER A 177 15.35 -6.14 1.89
C SER A 177 14.65 -4.77 1.85
N VAL A 178 14.68 -4.02 2.94
CA VAL A 178 14.15 -2.64 2.99
C VAL A 178 14.95 -1.69 2.09
N ALA A 179 16.30 -1.80 2.14
CA ALA A 179 17.17 -1.02 1.26
C ALA A 179 16.97 -1.42 -0.22
N THR A 180 16.78 -2.71 -0.48
CA THR A 180 16.44 -3.28 -1.78
C THR A 180 15.17 -2.67 -2.34
N ASN A 181 14.07 -2.70 -1.58
CA ASN A 181 12.79 -2.15 -2.02
C ASN A 181 12.89 -0.65 -2.34
N ARG A 182 13.63 0.09 -1.52
CA ARG A 182 13.90 1.52 -1.77
C ARG A 182 14.67 1.75 -3.07
N VAL A 183 15.66 0.90 -3.38
CA VAL A 183 16.42 0.98 -4.65
C VAL A 183 15.48 0.70 -5.83
N ILE A 184 14.67 -0.36 -5.76
CA ILE A 184 13.70 -0.70 -6.81
C ILE A 184 12.73 0.47 -7.02
N ALA A 185 12.14 0.99 -5.94
CA ALA A 185 11.19 2.10 -6.02
C ALA A 185 11.81 3.36 -6.63
N THR A 186 13.05 3.69 -6.25
CA THR A 186 13.74 4.87 -6.79
C THR A 186 14.04 4.68 -8.28
N LEU A 187 14.53 3.51 -8.68
CA LEU A 187 14.82 3.23 -10.07
C LEU A 187 13.55 3.25 -10.94
N LEU A 188 12.46 2.67 -10.46
CA LEU A 188 11.16 2.70 -11.16
C LEU A 188 10.58 4.10 -11.26
N GLY A 189 10.70 4.91 -10.21
CA GLY A 189 10.23 6.30 -10.20
C GLY A 189 11.05 7.24 -11.10
N ASP A 190 12.31 6.89 -11.40
CA ASP A 190 13.17 7.63 -12.32
C ASP A 190 13.01 7.18 -13.79
N LEU A 191 12.26 6.08 -14.05
CA LEU A 191 12.00 5.65 -15.42
C LEU A 191 11.13 6.68 -16.16
N PRO A 192 11.40 6.98 -17.45
CA PRO A 192 10.65 7.97 -18.23
C PRO A 192 9.30 7.42 -18.70
N PHE A 193 8.51 6.87 -17.78
CA PHE A 193 7.23 6.22 -18.07
C PHE A 193 6.05 6.88 -17.35
N ASP A 194 6.28 8.05 -16.71
CA ASP A 194 5.26 8.77 -15.93
C ASP A 194 4.50 7.88 -14.94
N LEU A 195 5.25 7.06 -14.20
CA LEU A 195 4.69 6.14 -13.21
C LEU A 195 4.64 6.78 -11.83
N TRP A 196 3.53 6.55 -11.16
CA TRP A 196 3.44 6.75 -9.71
C TRP A 196 4.01 5.53 -9.01
N VAL A 197 4.92 5.75 -8.08
CA VAL A 197 5.58 4.69 -7.31
C VAL A 197 5.46 4.97 -5.83
N GLN A 198 4.99 3.99 -5.08
CA GLN A 198 4.91 4.04 -3.62
C GLN A 198 5.57 2.80 -3.04
N ALA A 199 6.46 2.99 -2.07
CA ALA A 199 7.12 1.89 -1.39
C ALA A 199 7.27 2.17 0.10
N TYR A 200 7.00 1.17 0.93
CA TYR A 200 7.19 1.25 2.37
C TYR A 200 7.45 -0.13 2.97
N PRO A 201 8.24 -0.20 4.04
CA PRO A 201 8.46 -1.42 4.80
C PRO A 201 7.46 -1.55 5.94
N LEU A 202 7.16 -2.79 6.31
CA LEU A 202 6.51 -3.16 7.57
C LEU A 202 7.50 -4.01 8.38
N TYR A 203 7.97 -3.46 9.49
CA TYR A 203 8.87 -4.16 10.42
C TYR A 203 8.57 -3.78 11.87
N GLY A 204 8.82 -4.70 12.79
CA GLY A 204 8.73 -4.42 14.22
C GLY A 204 9.87 -3.52 14.73
N SER A 205 9.81 -3.12 15.99
CA SER A 205 10.85 -2.35 16.68
C SER A 205 12.20 -3.06 16.71
N GLU A 206 12.21 -4.38 16.78
CA GLU A 206 13.40 -5.22 16.69
C GLU A 206 13.66 -5.60 15.23
N LYS A 207 14.82 -5.21 14.71
CA LYS A 207 15.11 -5.25 13.26
C LYS A 207 15.88 -6.48 12.78
N LYS A 208 16.60 -7.20 13.67
CA LYS A 208 17.43 -8.33 13.26
C LYS A 208 16.74 -9.66 13.55
N GLY A 209 16.73 -10.53 12.55
CA GLY A 209 16.22 -11.90 12.68
C GLY A 209 14.70 -12.05 12.67
N LEU A 210 13.94 -10.95 12.66
CA LEU A 210 12.48 -10.97 12.57
C LEU A 210 11.96 -10.87 11.13
N PRO A 211 10.76 -11.38 10.86
CA PRO A 211 10.11 -11.23 9.57
C PRO A 211 10.00 -9.76 9.19
N THR A 212 10.36 -9.44 7.96
CA THR A 212 10.21 -8.11 7.37
C THR A 212 9.38 -8.23 6.11
N THR A 213 8.29 -7.49 6.07
CA THR A 213 7.48 -7.35 4.87
C THR A 213 7.73 -5.97 4.25
N TYR A 214 7.75 -5.89 2.94
CA TYR A 214 7.87 -4.64 2.23
C TYR A 214 6.88 -4.60 1.07
N TYR A 215 6.36 -3.42 0.83
CA TYR A 215 5.34 -3.17 -0.17
C TYR A 215 5.88 -2.21 -1.23
N LEU A 216 5.49 -2.46 -2.47
CA LEU A 216 5.71 -1.58 -3.60
C LEU A 216 4.46 -1.57 -4.46
N THR A 217 3.99 -0.39 -4.82
CA THR A 217 2.93 -0.22 -5.81
C THR A 217 3.43 0.69 -6.92
N VAL A 218 3.17 0.28 -8.15
CA VAL A 218 3.44 1.07 -9.35
C VAL A 218 2.14 1.22 -10.12
N ALA A 219 1.81 2.44 -10.55
CA ALA A 219 0.58 2.73 -11.25
C ALA A 219 0.78 3.85 -12.27
N GLU A 220 -0.10 3.92 -13.26
CA GLU A 220 -0.16 5.02 -14.24
C GLU A 220 -0.93 6.23 -13.69
N GLU A 221 -1.73 6.03 -12.67
CA GLU A 221 -2.49 7.06 -11.97
C GLU A 221 -2.00 7.20 -10.53
N ARG A 222 -2.40 8.31 -9.88
CA ARG A 222 -2.01 8.61 -8.51
C ARG A 222 -2.44 7.52 -7.54
N ILE A 223 -1.47 6.99 -6.79
CA ILE A 223 -1.71 6.02 -5.73
C ILE A 223 -2.20 6.78 -4.50
N ARG A 224 -3.43 6.47 -4.06
CA ARG A 224 -4.07 7.07 -2.89
C ARG A 224 -4.16 6.13 -1.69
N THR A 225 -3.80 4.86 -1.85
CA THR A 225 -3.85 3.86 -0.78
C THR A 225 -2.59 3.97 0.08
N HIS A 226 -2.77 4.27 1.37
CA HIS A 226 -1.67 4.41 2.34
C HIS A 226 -1.84 3.45 3.51
N SER A 227 -2.06 2.18 3.20
CA SER A 227 -2.23 1.10 4.17
C SER A 227 -1.57 -0.17 3.66
N GLU A 228 -1.48 -1.18 4.51
CA GLU A 228 -1.12 -2.53 4.09
C GLU A 228 -1.98 -2.97 2.90
N LEU A 229 -1.31 -3.56 1.91
CA LEU A 229 -1.99 -4.08 0.73
C LEU A 229 -2.63 -5.43 1.05
N ALA A 230 -3.95 -5.49 1.03
CA ALA A 230 -4.70 -6.74 1.11
C ALA A 230 -4.49 -7.59 -0.14
N GLN A 231 -4.42 -6.92 -1.29
CA GLN A 231 -4.29 -7.57 -2.59
C GLN A 231 -2.99 -7.13 -3.26
N VAL A 232 -2.28 -8.11 -3.83
CA VAL A 232 -1.00 -7.92 -4.51
C VAL A 232 -0.93 -8.78 -5.76
N ASP A 233 -0.08 -8.39 -6.69
CA ASP A 233 0.09 -9.06 -7.98
C ASP A 233 1.40 -9.86 -8.03
N PHE A 234 2.37 -9.50 -7.19
CA PHE A 234 3.69 -10.12 -7.14
C PHE A 234 4.15 -10.35 -5.70
N VAL A 235 4.59 -11.56 -5.40
CA VAL A 235 5.11 -11.95 -4.08
C VAL A 235 6.51 -12.53 -4.21
N PRO A 236 7.56 -11.72 -4.05
CA PRO A 236 8.92 -12.22 -3.95
C PRO A 236 9.21 -12.74 -2.53
N LEU A 237 9.58 -14.02 -2.46
CA LEU A 237 10.05 -14.70 -1.28
C LEU A 237 11.58 -14.74 -1.31
N ASN A 238 12.20 -13.77 -0.63
CA ASN A 238 13.66 -13.74 -0.49
C ASN A 238 14.16 -14.80 0.50
N ASP A 239 13.24 -15.38 1.28
CA ASP A 239 13.46 -16.53 2.14
C ASP A 239 12.19 -17.40 2.12
N ILE A 240 12.32 -18.65 1.70
CA ILE A 240 11.23 -19.64 1.67
C ILE A 240 10.65 -19.92 3.07
N ASN A 241 11.42 -19.67 4.13
CA ASN A 241 10.94 -19.81 5.49
C ASN A 241 9.82 -18.81 5.86
N ALA A 242 9.52 -17.84 5.00
CA ALA A 242 8.33 -17.00 5.16
C ALA A 242 7.04 -17.82 5.35
N PHE A 243 6.93 -19.00 4.73
CA PHE A 243 5.80 -19.91 4.91
C PHE A 243 5.68 -20.49 6.33
N LYS A 244 6.75 -20.48 7.13
CA LYS A 244 6.70 -20.93 8.54
C LYS A 244 6.13 -19.85 9.46
N LEU A 245 6.05 -18.62 8.99
CA LEU A 245 5.66 -17.45 9.77
C LEU A 245 4.23 -16.98 9.46
N GLY A 246 3.61 -17.56 8.44
CA GLY A 246 2.26 -17.25 8.02
C GLY A 246 2.00 -17.67 6.57
N ASP A 247 0.95 -17.11 5.96
CA ASP A 247 0.65 -17.29 4.55
C ASP A 247 1.13 -16.08 3.72
N PRO A 248 2.33 -16.15 3.13
CA PRO A 248 2.84 -15.06 2.31
C PRO A 248 2.06 -14.86 1.00
N LEU A 249 1.25 -15.84 0.57
CA LEU A 249 0.42 -15.77 -0.64
C LEU A 249 -0.99 -15.24 -0.36
N ALA A 250 -1.34 -14.92 0.89
CA ALA A 250 -2.63 -14.34 1.21
C ALA A 250 -2.90 -13.09 0.37
N GLY A 251 -4.06 -13.02 -0.29
CA GLY A 251 -4.46 -11.86 -1.11
C GLY A 251 -3.69 -11.68 -2.42
N ILE A 252 -2.89 -12.67 -2.87
CA ILE A 252 -2.34 -12.63 -4.22
C ILE A 252 -3.47 -12.77 -5.25
N ALA A 253 -3.44 -11.92 -6.26
CA ALA A 253 -4.43 -11.91 -7.35
C ALA A 253 -4.32 -13.19 -8.21
N ALA A 254 -5.43 -13.62 -8.79
CA ALA A 254 -5.40 -14.70 -9.79
C ALA A 254 -4.51 -14.29 -10.97
N GLY A 255 -3.71 -15.22 -11.47
CA GLY A 255 -2.70 -14.95 -12.50
C GLY A 255 -1.48 -14.15 -12.01
N GLY A 256 -1.41 -13.88 -10.71
CA GLY A 256 -0.26 -13.20 -10.10
C GLY A 256 1.04 -14.02 -10.17
N THR A 257 2.13 -13.42 -9.71
CA THR A 257 3.46 -14.04 -9.80
C THR A 257 4.04 -14.24 -8.41
N VAL A 258 4.62 -15.41 -8.18
CA VAL A 258 5.43 -15.74 -7.00
C VAL A 258 6.88 -15.90 -7.45
N PHE A 259 7.80 -15.29 -6.74
CA PHE A 259 9.22 -15.51 -6.95
C PHE A 259 9.85 -16.13 -5.71
N VAL A 260 10.68 -17.14 -5.89
CA VAL A 260 11.41 -17.82 -4.83
C VAL A 260 12.91 -17.66 -5.05
N GLN A 261 13.59 -17.08 -4.05
CA GLN A 261 15.05 -17.13 -3.97
C GLN A 261 15.49 -18.55 -3.61
N THR A 262 16.24 -19.20 -4.48
CA THR A 262 16.77 -20.54 -4.24
C THR A 262 18.05 -20.77 -5.03
N ALA A 263 18.96 -21.56 -4.46
CA ALA A 263 20.15 -22.07 -5.16
C ALA A 263 19.85 -23.35 -5.95
N GLU A 264 18.67 -23.94 -5.76
CA GLU A 264 18.22 -25.10 -6.52
C GLU A 264 17.92 -24.70 -7.98
N THR A 265 18.33 -25.54 -8.92
CA THR A 265 18.17 -25.31 -10.36
C THR A 265 17.23 -26.31 -11.02
N ASP A 266 16.90 -27.41 -10.34
CA ASP A 266 15.91 -28.38 -10.82
C ASP A 266 14.49 -27.90 -10.49
N PRO A 267 13.64 -27.60 -11.48
CA PRO A 267 12.26 -27.17 -11.27
C PRO A 267 11.44 -28.14 -10.41
N ALA A 268 11.66 -29.46 -10.51
CA ALA A 268 10.96 -30.45 -9.72
C ALA A 268 11.32 -30.36 -8.23
N GLN A 269 12.59 -30.14 -7.92
CA GLN A 269 13.05 -29.96 -6.55
C GLN A 269 12.57 -28.62 -5.95
N ILE A 270 12.54 -27.55 -6.75
CA ILE A 270 11.99 -26.26 -6.32
C ILE A 270 10.51 -26.41 -5.98
N TRP A 271 9.73 -27.06 -6.83
CA TRP A 271 8.33 -27.33 -6.58
C TRP A 271 8.11 -28.18 -5.33
N ALA A 272 8.94 -29.22 -5.13
CA ALA A 272 8.85 -30.13 -3.99
C ALA A 272 9.06 -29.41 -2.65
N GLN A 273 9.88 -28.35 -2.58
CA GLN A 273 10.16 -27.58 -1.36
C GLN A 273 8.99 -26.69 -0.92
N LEU A 274 8.01 -26.42 -1.78
CA LEU A 274 6.87 -25.59 -1.42
C LEU A 274 5.90 -26.36 -0.50
N PRO A 275 5.30 -25.68 0.51
CA PRO A 275 4.23 -26.27 1.30
C PRO A 275 2.99 -26.60 0.44
N ASP A 276 2.22 -27.61 0.85
CA ASP A 276 1.04 -28.03 0.08
C ASP A 276 -0.01 -26.92 -0.10
N GLY A 277 -0.20 -26.07 0.92
CA GLY A 277 -1.07 -24.89 0.80
C GLY A 277 -0.61 -23.90 -0.28
N ALA A 278 0.71 -23.70 -0.44
CA ALA A 278 1.26 -22.86 -1.50
C ALA A 278 1.10 -23.50 -2.88
N LYS A 279 1.36 -24.81 -3.00
CA LYS A 279 1.12 -25.59 -4.22
C LYS A 279 -0.32 -25.51 -4.68
N TRP A 280 -1.25 -25.66 -3.73
CA TRP A 280 -2.67 -25.53 -3.98
C TRP A 280 -3.02 -24.12 -4.48
N ALA A 281 -2.57 -23.07 -3.79
CA ALA A 281 -2.83 -21.68 -4.16
C ALA A 281 -2.28 -21.34 -5.56
N ILE A 282 -1.09 -21.86 -5.89
CA ILE A 282 -0.45 -21.65 -7.20
C ILE A 282 -1.31 -22.27 -8.31
N ARG A 283 -1.80 -23.49 -8.11
CA ARG A 283 -2.66 -24.17 -9.11
C ARG A 283 -4.02 -23.51 -9.21
N GLU A 284 -4.69 -23.30 -8.08
CA GLU A 284 -6.06 -22.76 -8.02
C GLU A 284 -6.18 -21.36 -8.63
N LYS A 285 -5.20 -20.50 -8.34
CA LYS A 285 -5.21 -19.12 -8.85
C LYS A 285 -4.44 -18.94 -10.15
N GLY A 286 -3.88 -20.01 -10.74
CA GLY A 286 -3.08 -19.94 -11.95
C GLY A 286 -1.86 -19.04 -11.80
N LEU A 287 -1.18 -19.09 -10.64
CA LEU A 287 -0.02 -18.23 -10.38
C LEU A 287 1.20 -18.68 -11.17
N ARG A 288 1.99 -17.72 -11.65
CA ARG A 288 3.30 -17.98 -12.23
C ARG A 288 4.31 -18.14 -11.09
N LEU A 289 5.07 -19.21 -11.10
CA LEU A 289 6.16 -19.45 -10.16
C LEU A 289 7.49 -19.17 -10.86
N LEU A 290 8.26 -18.22 -10.33
CA LEU A 290 9.58 -17.85 -10.81
C LEU A 290 10.63 -18.21 -9.76
N ALA A 291 11.82 -18.62 -10.21
CA ALA A 291 12.93 -18.97 -9.32
C ALA A 291 14.27 -18.46 -9.88
N LEU A 292 15.17 -18.07 -8.98
CA LEU A 292 16.53 -17.64 -9.33
C LEU A 292 17.41 -17.57 -8.07
N ASP A 293 18.70 -17.88 -8.21
CA ASP A 293 19.69 -17.61 -7.17
C ASP A 293 20.24 -16.18 -7.25
N THR A 294 19.53 -15.24 -6.62
CA THR A 294 19.95 -13.84 -6.57
C THR A 294 21.22 -13.64 -5.75
N VAL A 295 21.49 -14.52 -4.79
CA VAL A 295 22.71 -14.51 -3.95
C VAL A 295 23.93 -14.81 -4.78
N LYS A 296 23.85 -15.86 -5.64
CA LYS A 296 24.91 -16.23 -6.58
C LYS A 296 25.21 -15.07 -7.54
N ILE A 297 24.18 -14.53 -8.19
CA ILE A 297 24.33 -13.41 -9.12
C ILE A 297 24.98 -12.20 -8.44
N ALA A 298 24.50 -11.82 -7.25
CA ALA A 298 25.05 -10.71 -6.49
C ALA A 298 26.54 -10.92 -6.13
N ARG A 299 26.94 -12.17 -5.84
CA ARG A 299 28.32 -12.53 -5.54
C ARG A 299 29.22 -12.46 -6.77
N GLU A 300 28.73 -12.91 -7.91
CA GLU A 300 29.46 -12.95 -9.17
C GLU A 300 29.55 -11.56 -9.84
N THR A 301 28.59 -10.70 -9.64
CA THR A 301 28.54 -9.37 -10.26
C THR A 301 29.20 -8.28 -9.43
N SER A 302 29.28 -8.41 -8.10
CA SER A 302 29.85 -7.38 -7.24
C SER A 302 31.26 -7.74 -6.77
N THR A 303 32.23 -6.91 -7.12
CA THR A 303 33.61 -7.01 -6.63
C THR A 303 33.73 -6.61 -5.17
N ASN A 304 32.84 -5.75 -4.65
CA ASN A 304 32.86 -5.30 -3.26
C ASN A 304 31.90 -6.14 -2.38
N PRO A 305 32.42 -6.95 -1.43
CA PRO A 305 31.59 -7.76 -0.55
C PRO A 305 30.53 -6.99 0.23
N ALA A 306 30.82 -5.73 0.62
CA ALA A 306 29.88 -4.88 1.37
C ALA A 306 28.65 -4.46 0.53
N LEU A 307 28.72 -4.54 -0.80
CA LEU A 307 27.63 -4.20 -1.70
C LEU A 307 26.79 -5.40 -2.11
N ARG A 308 27.24 -6.63 -1.90
CA ARG A 308 26.58 -7.86 -2.38
C ARG A 308 25.14 -7.96 -1.91
N GLN A 309 24.87 -7.59 -0.66
CA GLN A 309 23.51 -7.64 -0.11
C GLN A 309 22.55 -6.66 -0.83
N ARG A 310 23.05 -5.46 -1.15
CA ARG A 310 22.26 -4.47 -1.92
C ARG A 310 22.10 -4.89 -3.38
N MET A 311 23.07 -5.61 -3.91
CA MET A 311 23.06 -6.10 -5.30
C MET A 311 21.92 -7.10 -5.53
N GLN A 312 21.54 -7.92 -4.53
CA GLN A 312 20.37 -8.80 -4.64
C GLN A 312 19.09 -8.02 -4.96
N GLY A 313 18.96 -6.79 -4.45
CA GLY A 313 17.87 -5.92 -4.78
C GLY A 313 17.86 -5.43 -6.22
N VAL A 314 19.03 -5.27 -6.79
CA VAL A 314 19.15 -4.88 -8.20
C VAL A 314 18.83 -6.08 -9.09
N VAL A 315 19.20 -7.30 -8.68
CA VAL A 315 18.76 -8.54 -9.38
C VAL A 315 17.23 -8.64 -9.32
N LEU A 316 16.63 -8.38 -8.15
CA LEU A 316 15.16 -8.40 -7.98
C LEU A 316 14.46 -7.34 -8.84
N LEU A 317 15.10 -6.19 -9.13
CA LEU A 317 14.57 -5.23 -10.10
C LEU A 317 14.41 -5.87 -11.49
N GLY A 318 15.43 -6.61 -11.95
CA GLY A 318 15.36 -7.34 -13.22
C GLY A 318 14.20 -8.34 -13.25
N ILE A 319 14.05 -9.12 -12.18
CA ILE A 319 12.94 -10.07 -12.02
C ILE A 319 11.59 -9.33 -12.00
N PHE A 320 11.50 -8.21 -11.30
CA PHE A 320 10.29 -7.39 -11.27
C PHE A 320 9.90 -6.89 -12.66
N LEU A 321 10.86 -6.39 -13.44
CA LEU A 321 10.62 -5.97 -14.83
C LEU A 321 10.17 -7.13 -15.73
N ARG A 322 10.63 -8.35 -15.47
CA ARG A 322 10.19 -9.56 -16.18
C ARG A 322 8.80 -10.01 -15.77
N ALA A 323 8.45 -9.85 -14.48
CA ALA A 323 7.17 -10.26 -13.92
C ALA A 323 6.04 -9.27 -14.23
N THR A 324 6.37 -7.96 -14.33
CA THR A 324 5.37 -6.89 -14.49
C THR A 324 4.85 -6.79 -15.92
N PRO A 325 3.54 -6.49 -16.11
CA PRO A 325 2.95 -6.27 -17.42
C PRO A 325 3.24 -4.88 -18.02
N PHE A 326 3.96 -3.99 -17.32
CA PHE A 326 4.14 -2.60 -17.78
C PHE A 326 4.89 -2.49 -19.11
N LEU A 327 5.93 -3.28 -19.31
CA LEU A 327 6.70 -3.22 -20.55
C LEU A 327 5.83 -3.61 -21.75
N GLU A 328 5.03 -4.65 -21.61
CA GLU A 328 4.12 -5.12 -22.64
C GLU A 328 2.98 -4.14 -22.88
N ARG A 329 2.27 -3.72 -21.83
CA ARG A 329 1.15 -2.76 -21.91
C ARG A 329 1.56 -1.46 -22.57
N ARG A 330 2.76 -0.97 -22.28
CA ARG A 330 3.29 0.27 -22.85
C ARG A 330 4.05 0.08 -24.16
N LYS A 331 4.13 -1.14 -24.66
CA LYS A 331 4.88 -1.49 -25.87
C LYS A 331 6.32 -1.00 -25.82
N VAL A 332 6.94 -1.11 -24.65
CA VAL A 332 8.34 -0.73 -24.42
C VAL A 332 9.20 -1.95 -24.63
N GLY A 333 10.10 -1.88 -25.61
CA GLY A 333 11.10 -2.93 -25.82
C GLY A 333 12.06 -3.04 -24.65
N VAL A 334 12.55 -4.27 -24.39
CA VAL A 334 13.45 -4.60 -23.27
C VAL A 334 14.70 -3.70 -23.27
N GLU A 335 15.32 -3.48 -24.42
CA GLU A 335 16.52 -2.65 -24.54
C GLU A 335 16.26 -1.18 -24.15
N ARG A 336 15.09 -0.64 -24.51
CA ARG A 336 14.69 0.71 -24.10
C ARG A 336 14.44 0.80 -22.60
N ALA A 337 13.87 -0.25 -22.01
CA ALA A 337 13.69 -0.33 -20.56
C ALA A 337 15.05 -0.34 -19.84
N PHE A 338 16.01 -1.14 -20.33
CA PHE A 338 17.35 -1.22 -19.74
C PHE A 338 18.18 0.06 -19.96
N ALA A 339 18.01 0.77 -21.06
CA ALA A 339 18.60 2.11 -21.25
C ALA A 339 18.08 3.12 -20.20
N ALA A 340 16.79 3.04 -19.86
CA ALA A 340 16.22 3.86 -18.81
C ALA A 340 16.73 3.43 -17.42
N VAL A 341 16.85 2.14 -17.15
CA VAL A 341 17.48 1.61 -15.92
C VAL A 341 18.93 2.10 -15.82
N GLU A 342 19.70 2.10 -16.90
CA GLU A 342 21.06 2.64 -16.92
C GLU A 342 21.10 4.10 -16.52
N THR A 343 20.23 4.93 -17.07
CA THR A 343 20.13 6.35 -16.73
C THR A 343 19.89 6.53 -15.22
N SER A 344 18.96 5.77 -14.64
CA SER A 344 18.61 5.82 -13.24
C SER A 344 19.73 5.29 -12.33
N VAL A 345 20.38 4.20 -12.74
CA VAL A 345 21.56 3.64 -12.05
C VAL A 345 22.71 4.63 -12.04
N ARG A 346 22.98 5.29 -13.17
CA ARG A 346 24.01 6.34 -13.26
C ARG A 346 23.68 7.54 -12.37
N LYS A 347 22.45 7.97 -12.31
CA LYS A 347 22.00 9.05 -11.41
C LYS A 347 22.22 8.66 -9.94
N MET A 348 21.93 7.42 -9.56
CA MET A 348 22.01 6.95 -8.18
C MET A 348 23.45 6.60 -7.74
N PHE A 349 24.24 6.01 -8.60
CA PHE A 349 25.53 5.40 -8.26
C PHE A 349 26.72 6.01 -9.03
N GLY A 350 26.52 6.80 -10.07
CA GLY A 350 27.57 7.30 -10.96
C GLY A 350 28.66 8.11 -10.25
N LYS A 351 28.33 8.75 -9.14
CA LYS A 351 29.31 9.45 -8.30
C LYS A 351 30.28 8.52 -7.57
N ARG A 352 30.04 7.22 -7.51
CA ARG A 352 30.89 6.23 -6.83
C ARG A 352 32.00 5.72 -7.73
N SER A 353 31.65 5.06 -8.83
CA SER A 353 32.56 4.65 -9.90
C SER A 353 31.78 4.05 -11.07
N GLU A 354 32.36 4.05 -12.28
CA GLU A 354 31.79 3.38 -13.45
C GLU A 354 31.68 1.86 -13.23
N THR A 355 32.62 1.26 -12.52
CA THR A 355 32.57 -0.17 -12.16
C THR A 355 31.28 -0.50 -11.40
N VAL A 356 30.92 0.30 -10.40
CA VAL A 356 29.66 0.10 -9.64
C VAL A 356 28.45 0.23 -10.53
N VAL A 357 28.42 1.17 -11.48
CA VAL A 357 27.34 1.33 -12.45
C VAL A 357 27.19 0.06 -13.28
N GLN A 358 28.30 -0.43 -13.88
CA GLN A 358 28.30 -1.62 -14.73
C GLN A 358 27.94 -2.90 -13.97
N GLU A 359 28.38 -3.04 -12.72
CA GLU A 359 28.00 -4.15 -11.86
C GLU A 359 26.48 -4.17 -11.60
N ASN A 360 25.86 -3.01 -11.30
CA ASN A 360 24.41 -2.91 -11.08
C ASN A 360 23.62 -3.22 -12.35
N LEU A 361 24.04 -2.70 -13.51
CA LEU A 361 23.38 -2.99 -14.79
C LEU A 361 23.44 -4.47 -15.13
N ARG A 362 24.61 -5.09 -14.96
CA ARG A 362 24.79 -6.53 -15.19
C ARG A 362 23.92 -7.36 -14.25
N ALA A 363 23.82 -6.98 -12.97
CA ALA A 363 22.99 -7.67 -12.01
C ALA A 363 21.49 -7.57 -12.36
N ALA A 364 20.99 -6.38 -12.75
CA ALA A 364 19.62 -6.19 -13.19
C ALA A 364 19.32 -7.01 -14.46
N ARG A 365 20.23 -6.98 -15.44
CA ARG A 365 20.07 -7.72 -16.70
C ARG A 365 20.01 -9.22 -16.48
N ARG A 366 20.90 -9.75 -15.66
CA ARG A 366 20.90 -11.17 -15.30
C ARG A 366 19.62 -11.56 -14.56
N GLY A 367 19.13 -10.73 -13.66
CA GLY A 367 17.84 -10.96 -13.00
C GLY A 367 16.67 -11.08 -13.97
N TYR A 368 16.69 -10.30 -15.04
CA TYR A 368 15.67 -10.35 -16.09
C TYR A 368 15.82 -11.57 -17.01
N ASP A 369 17.05 -11.88 -17.44
CA ASP A 369 17.34 -12.90 -18.46
C ASP A 369 17.39 -14.32 -17.90
N GLU A 370 17.91 -14.49 -16.65
CA GLU A 370 18.20 -15.81 -16.05
C GLU A 370 17.10 -16.34 -15.15
N VAL A 371 16.09 -15.52 -14.81
CA VAL A 371 14.95 -16.01 -14.01
C VAL A 371 14.18 -17.08 -14.76
N MET A 372 14.02 -18.23 -14.11
CA MET A 372 13.31 -19.37 -14.69
C MET A 372 11.88 -19.47 -14.21
N GLU A 373 10.99 -19.97 -15.05
CA GLU A 373 9.63 -20.29 -14.71
C GLU A 373 9.53 -21.78 -14.33
N VAL A 374 8.96 -22.05 -13.16
CA VAL A 374 8.73 -23.39 -12.62
C VAL A 374 7.28 -23.76 -12.87
N LEU A 375 7.04 -24.76 -13.70
CA LEU A 375 5.68 -25.22 -13.98
C LEU A 375 5.15 -26.06 -12.82
N PRO A 376 3.86 -25.90 -12.45
CA PRO A 376 3.21 -26.77 -11.47
C PRO A 376 3.24 -28.22 -11.91
N GLN A 377 3.60 -29.12 -10.97
CA GLN A 377 3.62 -30.56 -11.20
C GLN A 377 2.40 -31.23 -10.60
#